data_fbab5ac37dd9e671db10d46f810022af
#
_entry.id   fbab5ac37dd9e671db10d46f810022af
#
_cell.length_a   1.000
_cell.length_b   1.000
_cell.length_c   1.000
_cell.angle_alpha   90.00
_cell.angle_beta   90.00
_cell.angle_gamma   90.00
#
_symmetry.space_group_name_H-M   'P 1'
#
loop_
_entity.id
_entity.type
_entity.pdbx_description
1 polymer ?
#
loop_
_entity_poly.entity_id
_entity_poly.type
_entity_poly.pdbx_seq_one_letter_code
_entity_poly.pdbx_strand_id
1 'polypeptide(L)'
;GFRFILEYHGVKYFYFTPFVMDAKIDAMEITRLKDVYGALLTDRQAEMLSLFYDFDNSLSEIAEQYGVSRQAVRDVIERAKVQLAELEVKLGFAKKIAETLEICKRLRTSYRERDDAAALAETLEAVWEKKNGIVFGTQ
;
A
#
# COMPACT_ATOMS: atom_id res chain seq x y z
N GLY A 1 -10.92 25.47 2.88
CA GLY A 1 -10.54 24.10 2.56
C GLY A 1 -9.85 23.42 3.73
N PHE A 2 -10.27 22.24 4.06
CA PHE A 2 -9.61 21.45 5.11
C PHE A 2 -8.30 20.91 4.56
N ARG A 3 -7.19 21.20 5.25
CA ARG A 3 -5.89 20.57 5.01
C ARG A 3 -5.82 19.34 5.90
N PHE A 4 -5.80 18.17 5.30
CA PHE A 4 -5.41 16.96 6.01
C PHE A 4 -3.92 16.71 5.77
N ILE A 5 -3.17 16.49 6.84
CA ILE A 5 -1.77 16.05 6.77
C ILE A 5 -1.79 14.56 7.04
N LEU A 6 -1.39 13.79 6.07
CA LEU A 6 -1.16 12.36 6.22
C LEU A 6 0.34 12.13 6.28
N GLU A 7 0.83 11.46 7.31
CA GLU A 7 2.23 11.08 7.44
C GLU A 7 2.37 9.57 7.22
N TYR A 8 3.11 9.20 6.18
CA TYR A 8 3.37 7.82 5.83
C TYR A 8 4.87 7.62 5.57
N HIS A 9 5.51 6.70 6.29
CA HIS A 9 6.96 6.45 6.24
C HIS A 9 7.82 7.73 6.39
N GLY A 10 7.42 8.65 7.29
CA GLY A 10 8.14 9.89 7.51
C GLY A 10 7.94 10.96 6.43
N VAL A 11 7.12 10.68 5.42
CA VAL A 11 6.74 11.63 4.38
C VAL A 11 5.37 12.21 4.71
N LYS A 12 5.31 13.54 4.79
CA LYS A 12 4.05 14.26 5.02
C LYS A 12 3.35 14.50 3.70
N TYR A 13 2.13 14.00 3.61
CA TYR A 13 1.25 14.21 2.47
C TYR A 13 0.25 15.30 2.80
N PHE A 14 0.22 16.36 1.99
CA PHE A 14 -0.75 17.44 2.13
C PHE A 14 -1.92 17.19 1.19
N TYR A 15 -3.11 17.03 1.75
CA TYR A 15 -4.34 16.96 0.99
C TYR A 15 -4.98 18.33 0.94
N PHE A 16 -5.20 18.79 -0.26
CA PHE A 16 -6.11 19.89 -0.52
C PHE A 16 -7.27 19.32 -1.34
N THR A 17 -8.46 19.23 -0.74
CA THR A 17 -9.63 18.90 -1.56
C THR A 17 -9.99 20.09 -2.42
N PRO A 18 -10.02 19.98 -3.75
CA PRO A 18 -10.09 18.78 -4.56
C PRO A 18 -8.78 18.36 -5.26
N PHE A 19 -7.62 18.85 -4.82
CA PHE A 19 -6.35 18.60 -5.51
C PHE A 19 -5.34 17.92 -4.60
N VAL A 20 -4.97 16.71 -4.94
CA VAL A 20 -3.84 15.99 -4.34
C VAL A 20 -2.57 16.52 -4.96
N MET A 21 -1.78 17.25 -4.19
CA MET A 21 -0.44 17.65 -4.64
C MET A 21 0.58 16.60 -4.19
N ASP A 22 1.24 16.04 -5.19
CA ASP A 22 2.56 15.41 -5.17
C ASP A 22 2.89 14.53 -3.94
N ALA A 23 2.19 13.44 -3.77
CA ALA A 23 2.74 12.33 -3.06
C ALA A 23 3.70 11.59 -4.02
N LYS A 24 4.99 11.82 -3.90
CA LYS A 24 6.01 10.97 -4.53
C LYS A 24 6.02 9.61 -3.84
N ILE A 25 4.92 8.87 -4.01
CA ILE A 25 4.90 7.46 -3.65
C ILE A 25 5.67 6.75 -4.75
N ASP A 26 6.72 6.03 -4.39
CA ASP A 26 7.49 5.20 -5.30
C ASP A 26 6.59 4.19 -6.02
N ALA A 27 6.88 3.90 -7.29
CA ALA A 27 6.13 2.94 -8.09
C ALA A 27 6.04 1.55 -7.41
N MET A 28 7.11 1.09 -6.77
CA MET A 28 7.11 -0.16 -5.99
C MET A 28 6.13 -0.13 -4.82
N GLU A 29 6.03 1.00 -4.15
CA GLU A 29 5.10 1.19 -3.05
C GLU A 29 3.65 1.19 -3.54
N ILE A 30 3.36 1.84 -4.66
CA ILE A 30 2.03 1.81 -5.28
C ILE A 30 1.64 0.38 -5.65
N THR A 31 2.55 -0.38 -6.26
CA THR A 31 2.30 -1.79 -6.58
C THR A 31 1.98 -2.60 -5.32
N ARG A 32 2.76 -2.43 -4.26
CA ARG A 32 2.54 -3.09 -2.97
C ARG A 32 1.19 -2.74 -2.35
N LEU A 33 0.81 -1.47 -2.33
CA LEU A 33 -0.47 -1.02 -1.82
C LEU A 33 -1.64 -1.53 -2.67
N LYS A 34 -1.47 -1.57 -3.98
CA LYS A 34 -2.45 -2.12 -4.91
C LYS A 34 -2.67 -3.62 -4.67
N ASP A 35 -1.61 -4.39 -4.43
CA ASP A 35 -1.71 -5.82 -4.13
C ASP A 35 -2.54 -6.10 -2.87
N VAL A 36 -2.46 -5.21 -1.87
CA VAL A 36 -3.19 -5.37 -0.60
C VAL A 36 -4.60 -4.78 -0.66
N TYR A 37 -4.76 -3.63 -1.28
CA TYR A 37 -5.99 -2.83 -1.22
C TYR A 37 -6.69 -2.66 -2.57
N GLY A 38 -6.15 -3.21 -3.66
CA GLY A 38 -6.68 -3.00 -5.00
C GLY A 38 -8.15 -3.39 -5.16
N ALA A 39 -8.61 -4.41 -4.42
CA ALA A 39 -10.00 -4.83 -4.40
C ALA A 39 -10.97 -3.77 -3.82
N LEU A 40 -10.46 -2.75 -3.14
CA LEU A 40 -11.24 -1.64 -2.59
C LEU A 40 -11.30 -0.42 -3.52
N LEU A 41 -10.57 -0.47 -4.63
CA LEU A 41 -10.67 0.52 -5.70
C LEU A 41 -11.87 0.20 -6.59
N THR A 42 -12.36 1.20 -7.33
CA THR A 42 -13.29 0.93 -8.44
C THR A 42 -12.56 0.17 -9.56
N ASP A 43 -13.28 -0.61 -10.35
CA ASP A 43 -12.71 -1.38 -11.48
C ASP A 43 -11.88 -0.47 -12.39
N ARG A 44 -12.41 0.70 -12.73
CA ARG A 44 -11.73 1.70 -13.57
C ARG A 44 -10.43 2.22 -12.95
N GLN A 45 -10.42 2.47 -11.64
CA GLN A 45 -9.22 2.89 -10.93
C GLN A 45 -8.17 1.78 -10.93
N ALA A 46 -8.56 0.56 -10.61
CA ALA A 46 -7.68 -0.60 -10.57
C ALA A 46 -7.07 -0.90 -11.93
N GLU A 47 -7.88 -0.90 -13.00
CA GLU A 47 -7.42 -1.13 -14.37
C GLU A 47 -6.44 -0.05 -14.84
N MET A 48 -6.77 1.24 -14.70
CA MET A 48 -5.90 2.32 -15.14
C MET A 48 -4.59 2.35 -14.35
N LEU A 49 -4.64 2.02 -13.05
CA LEU A 49 -3.46 1.93 -12.20
C LEU A 49 -2.56 0.77 -12.66
N SER A 50 -3.13 -0.38 -13.00
CA SER A 50 -2.39 -1.53 -13.53
C SER A 50 -1.81 -1.27 -14.90
N LEU A 51 -2.56 -0.67 -15.81
CA LEU A 51 -2.05 -0.29 -17.13
C LEU A 51 -0.83 0.63 -17.02
N PHE A 52 -0.86 1.57 -16.08
CA PHE A 52 0.22 2.53 -15.92
C PHE A 52 1.45 1.94 -15.20
N TYR A 53 1.25 1.21 -14.10
CA TYR A 53 2.36 0.73 -13.25
C TYR A 53 2.84 -0.68 -13.56
N ASP A 54 1.98 -1.57 -14.03
CA ASP A 54 2.36 -2.97 -14.31
C ASP A 54 2.69 -3.20 -15.79
N PHE A 55 2.00 -2.48 -16.69
CA PHE A 55 2.14 -2.64 -18.13
C PHE A 55 2.89 -1.50 -18.81
N ASP A 56 3.39 -0.53 -18.05
CA ASP A 56 4.16 0.63 -18.54
C ASP A 56 3.46 1.45 -19.65
N ASN A 57 2.11 1.42 -19.68
CA ASN A 57 1.37 2.23 -20.64
C ASN A 57 1.48 3.72 -20.30
N SER A 58 1.67 4.54 -21.32
CA SER A 58 1.63 6.00 -21.17
C SER A 58 0.22 6.49 -20.88
N LEU A 59 0.09 7.68 -20.28
CA LEU A 59 -1.21 8.32 -20.09
C LEU A 59 -1.97 8.52 -21.41
N SER A 60 -1.24 8.71 -22.53
CA SER A 60 -1.84 8.87 -23.87
C SER A 60 -2.46 7.56 -24.38
N GLU A 61 -1.76 6.43 -24.23
CA GLU A 61 -2.27 5.12 -24.64
C GLU A 61 -3.50 4.72 -23.82
N ILE A 62 -3.47 4.95 -22.50
CA ILE A 62 -4.62 4.69 -21.65
C ILE A 62 -5.81 5.60 -22.02
N ALA A 63 -5.54 6.89 -22.29
CA ALA A 63 -6.56 7.85 -22.70
C ALA A 63 -7.24 7.44 -24.02
N GLU A 64 -6.46 6.98 -24.99
CA GLU A 64 -6.97 6.46 -26.27
C GLU A 64 -7.82 5.21 -26.07
N GLN A 65 -7.34 4.25 -25.26
CA GLN A 65 -8.08 3.01 -24.96
C GLN A 65 -9.44 3.27 -24.33
N TYR A 66 -9.54 4.25 -23.45
CA TYR A 66 -10.79 4.57 -22.73
C TYR A 66 -11.62 5.68 -23.38
N GLY A 67 -11.15 6.28 -24.45
CA GLY A 67 -11.85 7.39 -25.13
C GLY A 67 -12.01 8.62 -24.25
N VAL A 68 -11.00 8.95 -23.44
CA VAL A 68 -11.00 10.09 -22.51
C VAL A 68 -9.75 10.95 -22.68
N SER A 69 -9.67 12.09 -22.01
CA SER A 69 -8.47 12.93 -22.04
C SER A 69 -7.34 12.35 -21.18
N ARG A 70 -6.09 12.69 -21.52
CA ARG A 70 -4.90 12.35 -20.70
C ARG A 70 -5.03 12.88 -19.27
N GLN A 71 -5.59 14.08 -19.12
CA GLN A 71 -5.82 14.68 -17.80
C GLN A 71 -6.83 13.86 -16.99
N ALA A 72 -7.90 13.36 -17.62
CA ALA A 72 -8.88 12.50 -16.97
C ALA A 72 -8.24 11.19 -16.46
N VAL A 73 -7.36 10.57 -17.26
CA VAL A 73 -6.60 9.38 -16.83
C VAL A 73 -5.71 9.71 -15.63
N ARG A 74 -4.95 10.80 -15.72
CA ARG A 74 -4.09 11.26 -14.62
C ARG A 74 -4.88 11.45 -13.33
N ASP A 75 -6.04 12.11 -13.40
CA ASP A 75 -6.89 12.36 -12.25
C ASP A 75 -7.41 11.07 -11.61
N VAL A 76 -7.76 10.07 -12.42
CA VAL A 76 -8.19 8.76 -11.92
C VAL A 76 -7.04 8.05 -11.20
N ILE A 77 -5.84 8.02 -11.80
CA ILE A 77 -4.66 7.39 -11.22
C ILE A 77 -4.26 8.09 -9.90
N GLU A 78 -4.22 9.42 -9.88
CA GLU A 78 -3.86 10.17 -8.66
C GLU A 78 -4.88 9.95 -7.52
N ARG A 79 -6.18 9.91 -7.82
CA ARG A 79 -7.21 9.59 -6.82
C ARG A 79 -7.06 8.16 -6.29
N ALA A 80 -6.76 7.19 -7.15
CA ALA A 80 -6.51 5.81 -6.74
C ALA A 80 -5.30 5.72 -5.81
N LYS A 81 -4.20 6.39 -6.13
CA LYS A 81 -2.99 6.45 -5.28
C LYS A 81 -3.31 7.01 -3.89
N VAL A 82 -4.07 8.10 -3.83
CA VAL A 82 -4.49 8.70 -2.57
C VAL A 82 -5.32 7.73 -1.75
N GLN A 83 -6.30 7.11 -2.36
CA GLN A 83 -7.16 6.13 -1.68
C GLN A 83 -6.35 4.97 -1.11
N LEU A 84 -5.39 4.44 -1.85
CA LEU A 84 -4.47 3.39 -1.37
C LEU A 84 -3.65 3.87 -0.17
N ALA A 85 -3.08 5.07 -0.23
CA ALA A 85 -2.32 5.66 0.86
C ALA A 85 -3.17 5.89 2.12
N GLU A 86 -4.39 6.39 1.97
CA GLU A 86 -5.34 6.57 3.08
C GLU A 86 -5.70 5.25 3.75
N LEU A 87 -5.92 4.19 2.95
CA LEU A 87 -6.20 2.86 3.47
C LEU A 87 -5.02 2.33 4.28
N GLU A 88 -3.80 2.49 3.79
CA GLU A 88 -2.60 2.07 4.52
C GLU A 88 -2.41 2.84 5.83
N VAL A 89 -2.65 4.15 5.83
CA VAL A 89 -2.58 4.95 7.07
C VAL A 89 -3.60 4.49 8.10
N LYS A 90 -4.80 4.16 7.65
CA LYS A 90 -5.88 3.71 8.55
C LYS A 90 -5.68 2.27 9.03
N LEU A 91 -5.26 1.38 8.17
CA LEU A 91 -5.23 -0.06 8.40
C LEU A 91 -3.81 -0.59 8.69
N GLY A 92 -2.79 -0.10 8.00
CA GLY A 92 -1.39 -0.52 8.16
C GLY A 92 -1.12 -1.97 7.73
N PHE A 93 -1.99 -2.58 6.92
CA PHE A 93 -1.85 -4.00 6.56
C PHE A 93 -0.71 -4.27 5.59
N ALA A 94 -0.45 -3.39 4.63
CA ALA A 94 0.65 -3.60 3.69
C ALA A 94 2.00 -3.63 4.43
N LYS A 95 2.20 -2.73 5.40
CA LYS A 95 3.38 -2.75 6.26
C LYS A 95 3.46 -4.03 7.09
N LYS A 96 2.39 -4.42 7.75
CA LYS A 96 2.35 -5.64 8.58
C LYS A 96 2.60 -6.90 7.76
N ILE A 97 2.02 -6.99 6.55
CA ILE A 97 2.27 -8.10 5.64
C ILE A 97 3.74 -8.16 5.26
N ALA A 98 4.37 -7.03 4.91
CA ALA A 98 5.78 -6.97 4.56
C ALA A 98 6.68 -7.41 5.73
N GLU A 99 6.42 -6.91 6.94
CA GLU A 99 7.13 -7.31 8.16
C GLU A 99 6.95 -8.81 8.46
N THR A 100 5.73 -9.31 8.33
CA THR A 100 5.41 -10.74 8.52
C THR A 100 6.17 -11.61 7.53
N LEU A 101 6.17 -11.24 6.24
CA LEU A 101 6.89 -11.99 5.19
C LEU A 101 8.40 -11.98 5.41
N GLU A 102 8.97 -10.89 5.88
CA GLU A 102 10.40 -10.83 6.22
C GLU A 102 10.74 -11.75 7.40
N ILE A 103 9.90 -11.79 8.43
CA ILE A 103 10.05 -12.71 9.55
C ILE A 103 9.92 -14.17 9.08
N CYS A 104 8.93 -14.49 8.24
CA CYS A 104 8.77 -15.81 7.66
C CYS A 104 9.99 -16.23 6.82
N LYS A 105 10.58 -15.30 6.07
CA LYS A 105 11.81 -15.53 5.32
C LYS A 105 12.97 -15.86 6.24
N ARG A 106 13.15 -15.12 7.32
CA ARG A 106 14.17 -15.37 8.35
C ARG A 106 13.97 -16.72 9.03
N LEU A 107 12.72 -17.07 9.38
CA LEU A 107 12.38 -18.40 9.91
C LEU A 107 12.80 -19.52 8.96
N ARG A 108 12.53 -19.41 7.67
CA ARG A 108 12.92 -20.41 6.67
C ARG A 108 14.44 -20.55 6.53
N THR A 109 15.19 -19.45 6.66
CA THR A 109 16.66 -19.50 6.58
C THR A 109 17.30 -19.99 7.87
N SER A 110 16.66 -19.75 9.03
CA SER A 110 17.15 -20.12 10.37
C SER A 110 16.70 -21.52 10.82
N TYR A 111 16.09 -22.33 9.94
CA TYR A 111 15.53 -23.65 10.30
C TYR A 111 16.53 -24.63 10.91
N ARG A 112 17.82 -24.34 10.88
CA ARG A 112 18.89 -25.16 11.46
C ARG A 112 19.15 -24.92 12.95
N GLU A 113 18.59 -23.82 13.53
CA GLU A 113 18.80 -23.45 14.94
C GLU A 113 17.45 -23.25 15.62
N ARG A 114 17.07 -24.23 16.50
CA ARG A 114 15.76 -24.26 17.16
C ARG A 114 15.46 -23.04 18.05
N ASP A 115 16.50 -22.42 18.61
CA ASP A 115 16.33 -21.29 19.54
C ASP A 115 15.88 -20.01 18.84
N ASP A 116 16.28 -19.82 17.58
CA ASP A 116 15.88 -18.64 16.78
C ASP A 116 14.42 -18.69 16.35
N ALA A 117 13.82 -19.87 16.19
CA ALA A 117 12.44 -20.01 15.73
C ALA A 117 11.42 -19.47 16.75
N ALA A 118 11.64 -19.72 18.05
CA ALA A 118 10.76 -19.22 19.11
C ALA A 118 10.82 -17.69 19.21
N ALA A 119 12.01 -17.10 19.18
CA ALA A 119 12.20 -15.65 19.20
C ALA A 119 11.60 -14.96 17.98
N LEU A 120 11.68 -15.58 16.79
CA LEU A 120 11.06 -15.06 15.57
C LEU A 120 9.53 -15.19 15.60
N ALA A 121 8.98 -16.24 16.19
CA ALA A 121 7.54 -16.39 16.40
C ALA A 121 6.99 -15.28 17.32
N GLU A 122 7.65 -14.99 18.44
CA GLU A 122 7.29 -13.88 19.34
C GLU A 122 7.34 -12.53 18.63
N THR A 123 8.37 -12.31 17.81
CA THR A 123 8.50 -11.09 17.00
C THR A 123 7.36 -10.96 16.00
N LEU A 124 6.95 -12.07 15.38
CA LEU A 124 5.83 -12.11 14.43
C LEU A 124 4.50 -11.78 15.12
N GLU A 125 4.23 -12.35 16.29
CA GLU A 125 3.05 -12.04 17.09
C GLU A 125 3.01 -10.54 17.46
N ALA A 126 4.14 -9.98 17.90
CA ALA A 126 4.25 -8.56 18.27
C ALA A 126 3.95 -7.59 17.11
N VAL A 127 4.16 -7.96 15.86
CA VAL A 127 3.78 -7.15 14.68
C VAL A 127 2.28 -6.89 14.66
N TRP A 128 1.48 -7.87 15.03
CA TRP A 128 0.02 -7.79 14.97
C TRP A 128 -0.61 -7.23 16.25
N GLU A 129 0.03 -7.43 17.39
CA GLU A 129 -0.49 -6.98 18.70
C GLU A 129 -0.34 -5.47 18.91
N LYS A 130 0.75 -4.88 18.48
CA LYS A 130 1.19 -3.51 18.82
C LYS A 130 0.27 -2.36 18.44
N LYS A 131 -0.70 -2.55 17.54
CA LYS A 131 -1.57 -1.46 17.07
C LYS A 131 -3.07 -1.72 17.17
N ASN A 132 -3.52 -2.95 17.30
CA ASN A 132 -4.94 -3.28 17.13
C ASN A 132 -5.59 -3.87 18.38
N GLY A 133 -4.89 -3.98 19.50
CA GLY A 133 -5.42 -4.62 20.70
C GLY A 133 -5.82 -6.09 20.47
N ILE A 134 -5.33 -6.70 19.40
CA ILE A 134 -5.54 -8.12 19.13
C ILE A 134 -4.58 -8.89 20.03
N VAL A 135 -5.11 -9.51 21.04
CA VAL A 135 -4.37 -10.42 21.90
C VAL A 135 -4.60 -11.84 21.35
N PHE A 136 -3.54 -12.43 20.79
CA PHE A 136 -3.57 -13.87 20.52
C PHE A 136 -3.53 -14.58 21.85
N GLY A 137 -4.60 -15.34 22.19
CA GLY A 137 -4.73 -16.00 23.46
C GLY A 137 -3.51 -16.85 23.78
N THR A 138 -2.88 -16.56 24.89
CA THR A 138 -1.93 -17.47 25.52
C THR A 138 -2.67 -18.69 26.01
N GLN A 139 -2.38 -19.81 25.39
CA GLN A 139 -2.67 -21.10 26.02
C GLN A 139 -1.56 -21.47 26.98
#